data_0269270f9c5a92a914387d5958e2ec80
#
_entry.id   0269270f9c5a92a914387d5958e2ec80
#
_cell.length_a   1.000
_cell.length_b   1.000
_cell.length_c   1.000
_cell.angle_alpha   90.00
_cell.angle_beta   90.00
_cell.angle_gamma   90.00
#
_symmetry.space_group_name_H-M   'P 1'
#
loop_
_entity.id
_entity.type
_entity.pdbx_description
1 polymer ?
#
loop_
_entity_poly.entity_id
_entity_poly.type
_entity_poly.pdbx_seq_one_letter_code
_entity_poly.pdbx_strand_id
1 'polypeptide(L)'
;MVMANKGTGKPLTMITAYDATFARIVDESGVDMILVGDSVGSVVQGVANTIPVTLEEMEYHVKLVARANPRALIVGDLPFGSYQVHTEQAVRSAIRLVKAGASAVKLEGGTTMVDTIAAISRVDIPVMGHIGLTPQSYHRMGGHRVQGRVDGNVAGGRERLLEDAHSVQQSGAFAIVIEGIPR
;
A
#
# COMPACT_ATOMS: atom_id res chain seq x y z
N MET A 1 6.40 15.72 5.63
CA MET A 1 5.00 15.93 6.10
C MET A 1 4.53 14.79 7.00
N VAL A 2 4.36 13.54 6.51
CA VAL A 2 3.81 12.42 7.31
C VAL A 2 4.64 12.16 8.56
N MET A 3 5.95 11.97 8.43
CA MET A 3 6.84 11.72 9.57
C MET A 3 6.85 12.87 10.60
N ALA A 4 6.70 14.12 10.17
CA ALA A 4 6.65 15.27 11.07
C ALA A 4 5.38 15.30 11.94
N ASN A 5 4.32 14.61 11.54
CA ASN A 5 3.08 14.47 12.31
C ASN A 5 3.09 13.30 13.29
N LYS A 6 4.11 12.44 13.26
CA LYS A 6 4.21 11.30 14.18
C LYS A 6 4.29 11.80 15.62
N GLY A 7 3.39 11.32 16.48
CA GLY A 7 3.33 11.70 17.89
C GLY A 7 2.66 13.03 18.20
N THR A 8 2.19 13.80 17.20
CA THR A 8 1.50 15.09 17.42
C THR A 8 0.04 14.93 17.86
N GLY A 9 -0.53 13.74 17.74
CA GLY A 9 -1.96 13.47 17.97
C GLY A 9 -2.88 13.99 16.87
N LYS A 10 -2.35 14.62 15.82
CA LYS A 10 -3.14 15.07 14.68
C LYS A 10 -3.29 13.92 13.65
N PRO A 11 -4.51 13.41 13.41
CA PRO A 11 -4.72 12.38 12.42
C PRO A 11 -4.47 12.91 11.01
N LEU A 12 -3.90 12.05 10.15
CA LEU A 12 -3.78 12.28 8.72
C LEU A 12 -4.85 11.47 7.99
N THR A 13 -5.34 12.02 6.89
CA THR A 13 -6.39 11.41 6.07
C THR A 13 -5.81 10.87 4.77
N MET A 14 -6.27 9.68 4.35
CA MET A 14 -5.94 9.09 3.07
C MET A 14 -7.20 8.58 2.40
N ILE A 15 -7.40 8.95 1.13
CA ILE A 15 -8.54 8.53 0.32
C ILE A 15 -8.04 7.95 -1.00
N THR A 16 -8.74 6.95 -1.51
CA THR A 16 -8.41 6.31 -2.80
C THR A 16 -8.99 7.12 -3.96
N ALA A 17 -8.18 7.35 -5.02
CA ALA A 17 -8.63 7.90 -6.29
C ALA A 17 -7.83 7.28 -7.45
N TYR A 18 -8.47 7.18 -8.62
CA TYR A 18 -7.91 6.46 -9.78
C TYR A 18 -7.80 7.30 -11.05
N ASP A 19 -8.30 8.52 -11.06
CA ASP A 19 -8.26 9.43 -12.21
C ASP A 19 -8.09 10.89 -11.79
N ALA A 20 -7.87 11.76 -12.79
CA ALA A 20 -7.60 13.17 -12.54
C ALA A 20 -8.80 13.95 -12.00
N THR A 21 -10.03 13.55 -12.31
CA THR A 21 -11.24 14.24 -11.85
C THR A 21 -11.46 13.97 -10.36
N PHE A 22 -11.47 12.68 -9.97
CA PHE A 22 -11.60 12.31 -8.56
C PHE A 22 -10.40 12.80 -7.74
N ALA A 23 -9.17 12.76 -8.28
CA ALA A 23 -8.00 13.27 -7.59
C ALA A 23 -8.14 14.76 -7.25
N ARG A 24 -8.68 15.61 -8.15
CA ARG A 24 -8.96 17.03 -7.86
C ARG A 24 -9.99 17.19 -6.77
N ILE A 25 -11.12 16.49 -6.85
CA ILE A 25 -12.21 16.58 -5.85
C ILE A 25 -11.68 16.19 -4.46
N VAL A 26 -10.92 15.10 -4.40
CA VAL A 26 -10.32 14.59 -3.16
C VAL A 26 -9.28 15.58 -2.61
N ASP A 27 -8.41 16.13 -3.44
CA ASP A 27 -7.40 17.11 -3.02
C ASP A 27 -8.03 18.41 -2.52
N GLU A 28 -9.08 18.90 -3.19
CA GLU A 28 -9.84 20.11 -2.78
C GLU A 28 -10.53 19.93 -1.43
N SER A 29 -10.87 18.68 -1.05
CA SER A 29 -11.42 18.36 0.28
C SER A 29 -10.39 18.45 1.41
N GLY A 30 -9.11 18.61 1.09
CA GLY A 30 -8.03 18.84 2.05
C GLY A 30 -7.42 17.57 2.64
N VAL A 31 -7.52 16.43 1.95
CA VAL A 31 -6.87 15.19 2.39
C VAL A 31 -5.34 15.32 2.34
N ASP A 32 -4.66 14.54 3.18
CA ASP A 32 -3.20 14.54 3.26
C ASP A 32 -2.55 13.61 2.23
N MET A 33 -3.23 12.52 1.87
CA MET A 33 -2.72 11.48 0.95
C MET A 33 -3.80 10.98 0.01
N ILE A 34 -3.40 10.63 -1.20
CA ILE A 34 -4.21 9.92 -2.19
C ILE A 34 -3.57 8.57 -2.44
N LEU A 35 -4.32 7.49 -2.24
CA LEU A 35 -3.90 6.15 -2.57
C LEU A 35 -4.39 5.79 -3.99
N VAL A 36 -3.48 5.45 -4.87
CA VAL A 36 -3.80 4.74 -6.12
C VAL A 36 -3.61 3.26 -5.84
N GLY A 37 -4.70 2.61 -5.41
CA GLY A 37 -4.69 1.24 -4.93
C GLY A 37 -4.93 0.20 -6.04
N ASP A 38 -4.40 -1.02 -5.90
CA ASP A 38 -4.75 -2.15 -6.77
C ASP A 38 -6.21 -2.59 -6.64
N SER A 39 -6.92 -2.07 -5.63
CA SER A 39 -8.39 -2.10 -5.55
C SER A 39 -9.09 -1.50 -6.78
N VAL A 40 -8.36 -0.79 -7.65
CA VAL A 40 -8.83 -0.38 -9.00
C VAL A 40 -9.42 -1.56 -9.78
N GLY A 41 -8.86 -2.75 -9.60
CA GLY A 41 -9.38 -3.98 -10.21
C GLY A 41 -10.83 -4.21 -9.85
N SER A 42 -11.17 -4.19 -8.58
CA SER A 42 -12.54 -4.43 -8.12
C SER A 42 -13.45 -3.22 -8.30
N VAL A 43 -12.94 -1.99 -8.08
CA VAL A 43 -13.75 -0.77 -8.04
C VAL A 43 -14.01 -0.19 -9.44
N VAL A 44 -13.03 -0.26 -10.35
CA VAL A 44 -13.10 0.36 -11.68
C VAL A 44 -13.24 -0.70 -12.78
N GLN A 45 -12.42 -1.76 -12.72
CA GLN A 45 -12.39 -2.80 -13.77
C GLN A 45 -13.47 -3.87 -13.58
N GLY A 46 -14.05 -4.01 -12.36
CA GLY A 46 -15.11 -4.98 -12.07
C GLY A 46 -14.62 -6.42 -11.93
N VAL A 47 -13.32 -6.64 -11.69
CA VAL A 47 -12.79 -8.00 -11.42
C VAL A 47 -13.01 -8.40 -9.95
N ALA A 48 -13.04 -9.70 -9.69
CA ALA A 48 -13.44 -10.25 -8.39
C ALA A 48 -12.46 -9.96 -7.22
N ASN A 49 -11.20 -9.71 -7.53
CA ASN A 49 -10.14 -9.40 -6.56
C ASN A 49 -9.01 -8.61 -7.24
N THR A 50 -7.99 -8.20 -6.48
CA THR A 50 -6.91 -7.35 -6.97
C THR A 50 -5.79 -8.09 -7.71
N ILE A 51 -5.77 -9.43 -7.68
CA ILE A 51 -4.67 -10.25 -8.23
C ILE A 51 -4.43 -10.02 -9.73
N PRO A 52 -5.46 -9.86 -10.60
CA PRO A 52 -5.24 -9.64 -12.03
C PRO A 52 -4.63 -8.30 -12.40
N VAL A 53 -4.65 -7.32 -11.48
CA VAL A 53 -4.17 -5.96 -11.78
C VAL A 53 -2.68 -5.97 -12.10
N THR A 54 -2.32 -5.38 -13.24
CA THR A 54 -0.94 -5.32 -13.72
C THR A 54 -0.22 -4.05 -13.25
N LEU A 55 1.12 -4.08 -13.29
CA LEU A 55 1.93 -2.91 -13.00
C LEU A 55 1.71 -1.78 -14.03
N GLU A 56 1.43 -2.15 -15.28
CA GLU A 56 1.10 -1.22 -16.36
C GLU A 56 -0.19 -0.45 -16.09
N GLU A 57 -1.21 -1.12 -15.58
CA GLU A 57 -2.48 -0.49 -15.18
C GLU A 57 -2.27 0.44 -13.99
N MET A 58 -1.51 0.01 -12.98
CA MET A 58 -1.17 0.87 -11.85
C MET A 58 -0.40 2.11 -12.29
N GLU A 59 0.59 1.95 -13.16
CA GLU A 59 1.33 3.07 -13.74
C GLU A 59 0.42 4.03 -14.52
N TYR A 60 -0.55 3.50 -15.27
CA TYR A 60 -1.54 4.31 -15.97
C TYR A 60 -2.37 5.15 -15.00
N HIS A 61 -2.96 4.54 -13.97
CA HIS A 61 -3.78 5.24 -13.00
C HIS A 61 -2.99 6.25 -12.15
N VAL A 62 -1.76 5.92 -11.75
CA VAL A 62 -0.85 6.88 -11.08
C VAL A 62 -0.61 8.11 -11.97
N LYS A 63 -0.35 7.93 -13.27
CA LYS A 63 -0.19 9.05 -14.22
C LYS A 63 -1.44 9.92 -14.30
N LEU A 64 -2.63 9.34 -14.29
CA LEU A 64 -3.87 10.10 -14.31
C LEU A 64 -4.04 10.95 -13.06
N VAL A 65 -3.81 10.37 -11.88
CA VAL A 65 -3.88 11.09 -10.59
C VAL A 65 -2.82 12.18 -10.53
N ALA A 66 -1.59 11.91 -10.94
CA ALA A 66 -0.49 12.87 -10.93
C ALA A 66 -0.76 14.09 -11.84
N ARG A 67 -1.49 13.93 -12.96
CA ARG A 67 -1.89 15.02 -13.85
C ARG A 67 -2.87 16.02 -13.20
N ALA A 68 -3.55 15.63 -12.14
CA ALA A 68 -4.34 16.56 -11.34
C ALA A 68 -3.47 17.56 -10.56
N ASN A 69 -2.17 17.28 -10.43
CA ASN A 69 -1.20 18.06 -9.64
C ASN A 69 -1.68 18.31 -8.21
N PRO A 70 -2.09 17.26 -7.46
CA PRO A 70 -2.62 17.42 -6.12
C PRO A 70 -1.54 17.88 -5.13
N ARG A 71 -1.96 18.59 -4.06
CA ARG A 71 -1.10 18.89 -2.89
C ARG A 71 -0.90 17.64 -2.02
N ALA A 72 -1.90 16.75 -2.01
CA ALA A 72 -1.86 15.49 -1.31
C ALA A 72 -0.72 14.60 -1.82
N LEU A 73 -0.09 13.84 -0.91
CA LEU A 73 0.95 12.90 -1.26
C LEU A 73 0.36 11.69 -2.01
N ILE A 74 0.86 11.41 -3.21
CA ILE A 74 0.39 10.27 -4.01
C ILE A 74 1.15 9.00 -3.59
N VAL A 75 0.41 7.98 -3.13
CA VAL A 75 0.93 6.64 -2.82
C VAL A 75 0.44 5.67 -3.90
N GLY A 76 1.34 5.02 -4.61
CA GLY A 76 1.02 4.02 -5.63
C GLY A 76 1.21 2.60 -5.09
N ASP A 77 0.20 1.74 -5.26
CA ASP A 77 0.31 0.33 -4.91
C ASP A 77 1.20 -0.45 -5.88
N LEU A 78 2.08 -1.28 -5.34
CA LEU A 78 2.73 -2.34 -6.08
C LEU A 78 1.75 -3.53 -6.19
N PRO A 79 1.24 -3.86 -7.40
CA PRO A 79 0.27 -4.93 -7.56
C PRO A 79 0.91 -6.31 -7.40
N PHE A 80 0.08 -7.32 -7.19
CA PHE A 80 0.53 -8.72 -7.06
C PHE A 80 1.42 -9.14 -8.24
N GLY A 81 2.52 -9.83 -7.94
CA GLY A 81 3.51 -10.30 -8.92
C GLY A 81 4.57 -9.27 -9.29
N SER A 82 4.43 -8.00 -8.87
CA SER A 82 5.38 -6.93 -9.22
C SER A 82 6.55 -6.78 -8.24
N TYR A 83 6.49 -7.42 -7.05
CA TYR A 83 7.52 -7.24 -6.00
C TYR A 83 7.85 -8.52 -5.20
N GLN A 84 7.10 -9.61 -5.39
CA GLN A 84 7.24 -10.82 -4.56
C GLN A 84 8.37 -11.75 -5.01
N VAL A 85 8.82 -11.68 -6.27
CA VAL A 85 9.78 -12.65 -6.82
C VAL A 85 11.18 -12.42 -6.26
N HIS A 86 11.67 -11.18 -6.30
CA HIS A 86 12.94 -10.75 -5.73
C HIS A 86 13.04 -9.23 -5.57
N THR A 87 13.94 -8.77 -4.72
CA THR A 87 14.09 -7.35 -4.35
C THR A 87 14.41 -6.44 -5.53
N GLU A 88 15.20 -6.90 -6.51
CA GLU A 88 15.52 -6.10 -7.71
C GLU A 88 14.27 -5.81 -8.53
N GLN A 89 13.38 -6.78 -8.71
CA GLN A 89 12.10 -6.57 -9.38
C GLN A 89 11.27 -5.52 -8.63
N ALA A 90 11.18 -5.63 -7.32
CA ALA A 90 10.43 -4.70 -6.49
C ALA A 90 10.95 -3.25 -6.63
N VAL A 91 12.26 -3.07 -6.59
CA VAL A 91 12.89 -1.75 -6.80
C VAL A 91 12.58 -1.21 -8.20
N ARG A 92 12.68 -2.02 -9.25
CA ARG A 92 12.34 -1.62 -10.63
C ARG A 92 10.87 -1.21 -10.75
N SER A 93 9.96 -1.96 -10.14
CA SER A 93 8.52 -1.66 -10.12
C SER A 93 8.23 -0.37 -9.36
N ALA A 94 8.85 -0.17 -8.19
CA ALA A 94 8.73 1.07 -7.42
C ALA A 94 9.21 2.30 -8.20
N ILE A 95 10.36 2.20 -8.88
CA ILE A 95 10.89 3.27 -9.75
C ILE A 95 9.90 3.62 -10.86
N ARG A 96 9.22 2.64 -11.46
CA ARG A 96 8.20 2.89 -12.49
C ARG A 96 7.04 3.72 -11.96
N LEU A 97 6.51 3.39 -10.77
CA LEU A 97 5.43 4.15 -10.15
C LEU A 97 5.86 5.57 -9.75
N VAL A 98 7.08 5.74 -9.22
CA VAL A 98 7.62 7.07 -8.92
C VAL A 98 7.77 7.90 -10.19
N LYS A 99 8.29 7.32 -11.27
CA LYS A 99 8.37 8.00 -12.58
C LYS A 99 6.99 8.31 -13.18
N ALA A 100 5.96 7.56 -12.81
CA ALA A 100 4.58 7.84 -13.19
C ALA A 100 3.96 9.01 -12.38
N GLY A 101 4.60 9.42 -11.27
CA GLY A 101 4.18 10.55 -10.44
C GLY A 101 3.81 10.21 -9.00
N ALA A 102 4.01 8.96 -8.56
CA ALA A 102 3.87 8.61 -7.15
C ALA A 102 5.00 9.23 -6.31
N SER A 103 4.67 9.70 -5.11
CA SER A 103 5.63 10.20 -4.12
C SER A 103 6.11 9.10 -3.16
N ALA A 104 5.36 8.01 -3.07
CA ALA A 104 5.66 6.83 -2.26
C ALA A 104 5.01 5.61 -2.90
N VAL A 105 5.44 4.42 -2.49
CA VAL A 105 4.81 3.16 -2.90
C VAL A 105 4.24 2.42 -1.70
N LYS A 106 3.18 1.61 -1.93
CA LYS A 106 2.65 0.69 -0.93
C LYS A 106 2.88 -0.75 -1.39
N LEU A 107 3.12 -1.66 -0.45
CA LEU A 107 3.18 -3.10 -0.69
C LEU A 107 2.62 -3.88 0.51
N GLU A 108 2.16 -5.09 0.24
CA GLU A 108 1.53 -5.97 1.22
C GLU A 108 2.49 -7.04 1.74
N GLY A 109 2.46 -7.25 3.05
CA GLY A 109 3.20 -8.28 3.75
C GLY A 109 3.95 -7.73 4.96
N GLY A 110 4.22 -8.63 5.90
CA GLY A 110 4.93 -8.34 7.14
C GLY A 110 6.39 -8.77 7.09
N THR A 111 6.76 -9.66 8.01
CA THR A 111 8.13 -10.21 8.16
C THR A 111 8.72 -10.75 6.86
N THR A 112 7.90 -11.29 5.96
CA THR A 112 8.34 -11.83 4.67
C THR A 112 8.77 -10.76 3.66
N MET A 113 8.45 -9.48 3.89
CA MET A 113 8.75 -8.37 2.98
C MET A 113 9.84 -7.42 3.49
N VAL A 114 10.50 -7.74 4.59
CA VAL A 114 11.55 -6.92 5.23
C VAL A 114 12.64 -6.53 4.24
N ASP A 115 13.21 -7.49 3.52
CA ASP A 115 14.29 -7.24 2.55
C ASP A 115 13.80 -6.40 1.36
N THR A 116 12.56 -6.60 0.93
CA THR A 116 11.93 -5.85 -0.15
C THR A 116 11.73 -4.38 0.23
N ILE A 117 11.16 -4.14 1.43
CA ILE A 117 10.98 -2.78 1.96
C ILE A 117 12.32 -2.08 2.11
N ALA A 118 13.31 -2.75 2.73
CA ALA A 118 14.63 -2.19 2.91
C ALA A 118 15.34 -1.89 1.57
N ALA A 119 15.17 -2.74 0.55
CA ALA A 119 15.76 -2.52 -0.77
C ALA A 119 15.15 -1.30 -1.48
N ILE A 120 13.84 -1.11 -1.41
CA ILE A 120 13.16 0.05 -1.99
C ILE A 120 13.53 1.32 -1.22
N SER A 121 13.54 1.28 0.12
CA SER A 121 13.91 2.43 0.96
C SER A 121 15.34 2.90 0.73
N ARG A 122 16.29 1.98 0.46
CA ARG A 122 17.70 2.31 0.18
C ARG A 122 17.93 3.08 -1.11
N VAL A 123 16.98 3.08 -2.02
CA VAL A 123 17.03 3.89 -3.24
C VAL A 123 16.18 5.16 -3.14
N ASP A 124 15.98 5.64 -1.91
CA ASP A 124 15.28 6.89 -1.58
C ASP A 124 13.79 6.91 -1.99
N ILE A 125 13.15 5.75 -2.10
CA ILE A 125 11.70 5.65 -2.34
C ILE A 125 11.00 5.35 -1.01
N PRO A 126 10.11 6.25 -0.52
CA PRO A 126 9.35 6.01 0.70
C PRO A 126 8.38 4.83 0.53
N VAL A 127 8.35 3.92 1.51
CA VAL A 127 7.49 2.73 1.48
C VAL A 127 6.44 2.79 2.58
N MET A 128 5.19 2.55 2.21
CA MET A 128 4.09 2.26 3.12
C MET A 128 3.88 0.75 3.15
N GLY A 129 3.96 0.14 4.32
CA GLY A 129 3.64 -1.28 4.50
C GLY A 129 2.14 -1.52 4.61
N HIS A 130 1.70 -2.77 4.43
CA HIS A 130 0.31 -3.17 4.63
C HIS A 130 0.26 -4.57 5.25
N ILE A 131 -0.30 -4.67 6.45
CA ILE A 131 -0.39 -5.90 7.25
C ILE A 131 -1.83 -6.16 7.71
N GLY A 132 -2.07 -7.33 8.27
CA GLY A 132 -3.39 -7.80 8.65
C GLY A 132 -4.06 -8.51 7.48
N LEU A 133 -5.26 -8.10 7.10
CA LEU A 133 -5.89 -8.56 5.88
C LEU A 133 -5.17 -7.91 4.70
N THR A 134 -4.56 -8.73 3.87
CA THR A 134 -3.86 -8.30 2.66
C THR A 134 -4.60 -8.86 1.44
N PRO A 135 -5.31 -8.01 0.64
CA PRO A 135 -6.11 -8.45 -0.51
C PRO A 135 -5.35 -9.31 -1.52
N GLN A 136 -4.08 -9.05 -1.74
CA GLN A 136 -3.23 -9.86 -2.62
C GLN A 136 -2.98 -11.28 -2.09
N SER A 137 -3.18 -11.52 -0.79
CA SER A 137 -3.10 -12.85 -0.18
C SER A 137 -4.43 -13.61 -0.20
N TYR A 138 -5.38 -13.22 -1.05
CA TYR A 138 -6.74 -13.75 -1.14
C TYR A 138 -6.80 -15.28 -1.11
N HIS A 139 -6.03 -15.94 -1.95
CA HIS A 139 -6.00 -17.40 -2.04
C HIS A 139 -5.42 -18.06 -0.78
N ARG A 140 -4.33 -17.50 -0.23
CA ARG A 140 -3.71 -18.02 1.00
C ARG A 140 -4.63 -17.87 2.21
N MET A 141 -5.39 -16.78 2.28
CA MET A 141 -6.31 -16.50 3.39
C MET A 141 -7.69 -17.18 3.22
N GLY A 142 -7.99 -17.72 2.03
CA GLY A 142 -9.31 -18.27 1.72
C GLY A 142 -10.41 -17.21 1.69
N GLY A 143 -10.10 -16.02 1.15
CA GLY A 143 -10.99 -14.86 1.06
C GLY A 143 -10.60 -13.73 2.02
N HIS A 144 -11.47 -12.73 2.12
CA HIS A 144 -11.31 -11.58 3.02
C HIS A 144 -11.64 -11.97 4.47
N ARG A 145 -10.64 -12.41 5.22
CA ARG A 145 -10.80 -12.87 6.62
C ARG A 145 -10.08 -11.96 7.59
N VAL A 146 -10.73 -11.66 8.72
CA VAL A 146 -10.14 -10.91 9.83
C VAL A 146 -8.89 -11.63 10.34
N GLN A 147 -7.79 -10.91 10.48
CA GLN A 147 -6.49 -11.40 10.95
C GLN A 147 -6.26 -11.00 12.42
N GLY A 148 -5.41 -11.72 13.13
CA GLY A 148 -5.01 -11.35 14.49
C GLY A 148 -5.99 -11.77 15.60
N ARG A 149 -6.98 -12.63 15.36
CA ARG A 149 -7.83 -13.20 16.42
C ARG A 149 -7.04 -14.16 17.30
N VAL A 150 -7.27 -14.07 18.61
CA VAL A 150 -6.62 -14.94 19.62
C VAL A 150 -7.15 -16.39 19.54
N ASP A 151 -8.40 -16.55 19.15
CA ASP A 151 -9.17 -17.81 19.08
C ASP A 151 -9.32 -18.38 17.67
N GLY A 152 -8.69 -17.75 16.69
CA GLY A 152 -8.82 -18.15 15.28
C GLY A 152 -7.80 -19.21 14.86
N ASN A 153 -8.25 -20.14 14.01
CA ASN A 153 -7.41 -21.18 13.39
C ASN A 153 -6.34 -20.64 12.41
N VAL A 154 -5.99 -19.36 12.50
CA VAL A 154 -4.94 -18.75 11.68
C VAL A 154 -3.67 -18.70 12.51
N ALA A 155 -2.67 -19.49 12.12
CA ALA A 155 -1.39 -19.56 12.81
C ALA A 155 -0.79 -18.17 13.02
N GLY A 156 -0.54 -17.83 14.31
CA GLY A 156 0.19 -16.64 14.70
C GLY A 156 -0.64 -15.47 15.22
N GLY A 157 -1.95 -15.46 15.10
CA GLY A 157 -2.84 -14.50 15.76
C GLY A 157 -2.27 -13.08 15.96
N ARG A 158 -2.43 -12.56 17.18
CA ARG A 158 -2.01 -11.21 17.58
C ARG A 158 -0.49 -11.04 17.58
N GLU A 159 0.24 -12.04 18.06
CA GLU A 159 1.71 -11.99 18.19
C GLU A 159 2.37 -11.80 16.83
N ARG A 160 1.93 -12.55 15.82
CA ARG A 160 2.41 -12.42 14.45
C ARG A 160 2.13 -11.05 13.85
N LEU A 161 0.93 -10.49 14.12
CA LEU A 161 0.60 -9.16 13.62
C LEU A 161 1.50 -8.08 14.24
N LEU A 162 1.84 -8.21 15.53
CA LEU A 162 2.78 -7.32 16.20
C LEU A 162 4.21 -7.48 15.65
N GLU A 163 4.64 -8.71 15.40
CA GLU A 163 5.93 -9.00 14.78
C GLU A 163 6.00 -8.41 13.36
N ASP A 164 4.96 -8.60 12.56
CA ASP A 164 4.85 -7.99 11.22
C ASP A 164 4.97 -6.47 11.29
N ALA A 165 4.26 -5.82 12.22
CA ALA A 165 4.30 -4.37 12.39
C ALA A 165 5.70 -3.86 12.75
N HIS A 166 6.36 -4.51 13.71
CA HIS A 166 7.73 -4.15 14.11
C HIS A 166 8.73 -4.36 12.97
N SER A 167 8.63 -5.48 12.27
CA SER A 167 9.54 -5.81 11.17
C SER A 167 9.41 -4.83 10.01
N VAL A 168 8.18 -4.47 9.64
CA VAL A 168 7.90 -3.47 8.60
C VAL A 168 8.44 -2.09 9.00
N GLN A 169 8.23 -1.69 10.27
CA GLN A 169 8.78 -0.43 10.78
C GLN A 169 10.31 -0.42 10.75
N GLN A 170 10.95 -1.49 11.20
CA GLN A 170 12.42 -1.59 11.27
C GLN A 170 13.06 -1.64 9.87
N SER A 171 12.37 -2.15 8.87
CA SER A 171 12.86 -2.18 7.49
C SER A 171 12.79 -0.84 6.77
N GLY A 172 12.28 0.22 7.41
CA GLY A 172 12.30 1.58 6.88
C GLY A 172 10.98 2.09 6.31
N ALA A 173 9.86 1.39 6.53
CA ALA A 173 8.55 1.89 6.17
C ALA A 173 8.20 3.17 6.96
N PHE A 174 7.71 4.21 6.27
CA PHE A 174 7.32 5.47 6.91
C PHE A 174 5.91 5.42 7.52
N ALA A 175 5.08 4.50 7.06
CA ALA A 175 3.71 4.28 7.52
C ALA A 175 3.31 2.81 7.30
N ILE A 176 2.26 2.38 8.00
CA ILE A 176 1.71 1.02 7.88
C ILE A 176 0.19 1.12 7.81
N VAL A 177 -0.41 0.49 6.81
CA VAL A 177 -1.85 0.17 6.78
C VAL A 177 -2.06 -1.09 7.63
N ILE A 178 -3.06 -1.05 8.49
CA ILE A 178 -3.47 -2.19 9.32
C ILE A 178 -4.94 -2.46 9.00
N GLU A 179 -5.20 -3.49 8.21
CA GLU A 179 -6.53 -3.79 7.71
C GLU A 179 -7.11 -5.06 8.31
N GLY A 180 -8.45 -5.10 8.49
CA GLY A 180 -9.19 -6.31 8.85
C GLY A 180 -8.70 -7.00 10.13
N ILE A 181 -8.40 -6.22 11.17
CA ILE A 181 -8.00 -6.72 12.50
C ILE A 181 -9.13 -6.54 13.53
N PRO A 182 -9.18 -7.34 14.62
CA PRO A 182 -10.09 -7.10 15.73
C PRO A 182 -9.84 -5.76 16.42
N ARG A 183 -10.89 -5.21 17.00
CA ARG A 183 -10.81 -4.04 17.91
C ARG A 183 -10.27 -4.44 19.25
#